data_6174404d59ec4da5af855ca8c2416549
#
_entry.id   6174404d59ec4da5af855ca8c2416549
#
_cell.length_a   1.000
_cell.length_b   1.000
_cell.length_c   1.000
_cell.angle_alpha   90.00
_cell.angle_beta   90.00
_cell.angle_gamma   90.00
#
_symmetry.space_group_name_H-M   'P 1'
#
loop_
_entity.id
_entity.type
_entity.pdbx_description
1 polymer ?
#
loop_
_entity_poly.entity_id
_entity_poly.type
_entity_poly.pdbx_seq_one_letter_code
_entity_poly.pdbx_strand_id
1 'polypeptide(L)'
;VKFHWRPKLGIQSTVWDEAMKLQAADNDFHRRDLFEAIEAGDFPEWELSVQLFTEEDAERFPFDHLDPTKLIPEELVPLQPIGRMVLNRWPDNFFAETEQVAFCPANVPPGIDFSNDPLLQGRLFSYLDTQLSRLGGPNFAQIPINAPKCPFHHMQRDGHMQMQVPKGRVNYEPSSLQ
;
A
#
# COMPACT_ATOMS: atom_id res chain seq x y z
N VAL A 1 -10.32 12.96 0.19
CA VAL A 1 -10.49 11.93 -0.86
C VAL A 1 -10.58 10.54 -0.25
N LYS A 2 -11.47 9.68 -0.78
CA LYS A 2 -11.53 8.25 -0.48
C LYS A 2 -11.23 7.45 -1.75
N PHE A 3 -10.48 6.36 -1.60
CA PHE A 3 -10.12 5.47 -2.69
C PHE A 3 -10.92 4.18 -2.61
N HIS A 4 -11.39 3.69 -3.76
CA HIS A 4 -12.16 2.45 -3.86
C HIS A 4 -11.58 1.56 -4.95
N TRP A 5 -11.38 0.28 -4.63
CA TRP A 5 -11.05 -0.75 -5.59
C TRP A 5 -12.27 -1.62 -5.84
N ARG A 6 -12.72 -1.68 -7.08
CA ARG A 6 -13.88 -2.48 -7.50
C ARG A 6 -13.43 -3.61 -8.40
N PRO A 7 -13.65 -4.89 -8.03
CA PRO A 7 -13.32 -6.00 -8.91
C PRO A 7 -14.26 -6.01 -10.11
N LYS A 8 -13.72 -6.13 -11.32
CA LYS A 8 -14.53 -6.18 -12.54
C LYS A 8 -15.43 -7.43 -12.62
N LEU A 9 -14.97 -8.55 -12.05
CA LEU A 9 -15.74 -9.79 -11.97
C LEU A 9 -16.82 -9.76 -10.88
N GLY A 10 -16.94 -8.65 -10.14
CA GLY A 10 -17.82 -8.54 -8.99
C GLY A 10 -17.29 -9.28 -7.75
N ILE A 11 -18.06 -9.21 -6.69
CA ILE A 11 -17.75 -9.91 -5.43
C ILE A 11 -18.46 -11.25 -5.44
N GLN A 12 -17.69 -12.33 -5.29
CA GLN A 12 -18.23 -13.68 -5.12
C GLN A 12 -18.16 -14.07 -3.65
N SER A 13 -19.23 -14.65 -3.17
CA SER A 13 -19.36 -15.12 -1.78
C SER A 13 -19.88 -16.53 -1.75
N THR A 14 -19.47 -17.29 -0.75
CA THR A 14 -19.97 -18.64 -0.48
C THR A 14 -20.79 -18.66 0.79
N VAL A 15 -21.75 -19.57 0.88
CA VAL A 15 -22.43 -19.86 2.14
C VAL A 15 -21.50 -20.56 3.11
N TRP A 16 -21.81 -20.51 4.41
CA TRP A 16 -20.92 -21.02 5.45
C TRP A 16 -20.50 -22.48 5.25
N ASP A 17 -21.44 -23.36 4.94
CA ASP A 17 -21.18 -24.80 4.76
C ASP A 17 -20.25 -25.07 3.58
N GLU A 18 -20.36 -24.29 2.52
CA GLU A 18 -19.47 -24.37 1.36
C GLU A 18 -18.08 -23.82 1.68
N ALA A 19 -18.00 -22.71 2.40
CA ALA A 19 -16.74 -22.16 2.87
C ALA A 19 -15.97 -23.16 3.74
N MET A 20 -16.65 -23.86 4.63
CA MET A 20 -16.04 -24.91 5.46
C MET A 20 -15.52 -26.09 4.63
N LYS A 21 -16.25 -26.51 3.58
CA LYS A 21 -15.79 -27.56 2.67
C LYS A 21 -14.56 -27.16 1.88
N LEU A 22 -14.55 -25.93 1.35
CA LEU A 22 -13.41 -25.38 0.62
C LEU A 22 -12.18 -25.28 1.52
N GLN A 23 -12.33 -24.76 2.73
CA GLN A 23 -11.24 -24.67 3.71
C GLN A 23 -10.69 -26.05 4.10
N ALA A 24 -11.55 -27.05 4.26
CA ALA A 24 -11.15 -28.40 4.61
C ALA A 24 -10.43 -29.12 3.46
N ALA A 25 -10.82 -28.82 2.23
CA ALA A 25 -10.21 -29.41 1.03
C ALA A 25 -8.86 -28.77 0.69
N ASP A 26 -8.76 -27.44 0.80
CA ASP A 26 -7.55 -26.68 0.52
C ASP A 26 -7.56 -25.37 1.33
N ASN A 27 -6.76 -25.32 2.38
CA ASN A 27 -6.61 -24.12 3.22
C ASN A 27 -6.04 -22.93 2.43
N ASP A 28 -5.45 -23.18 1.29
CA ASP A 28 -4.77 -22.18 0.44
C ASP A 28 -5.55 -21.89 -0.84
N PHE A 29 -6.83 -22.26 -0.87
CA PHE A 29 -7.70 -22.13 -2.04
C PHE A 29 -7.66 -20.73 -2.65
N HIS A 30 -7.77 -19.69 -1.83
CA HIS A 30 -7.83 -18.30 -2.31
C HIS A 30 -6.54 -17.88 -3.03
N ARG A 31 -5.38 -18.26 -2.51
CA ARG A 31 -4.08 -17.98 -3.14
C ARG A 31 -3.88 -18.82 -4.38
N ARG A 32 -4.29 -20.10 -4.35
CA ARG A 32 -4.22 -21.02 -5.49
C ARG A 32 -5.07 -20.52 -6.66
N ASP A 33 -6.30 -20.07 -6.40
CA ASP A 33 -7.20 -19.52 -7.41
C ASP A 33 -6.55 -18.35 -8.18
N LEU A 34 -5.96 -17.41 -7.46
CA LEU A 34 -5.25 -16.28 -8.08
C LEU A 34 -4.02 -16.75 -8.89
N PHE A 35 -3.25 -17.69 -8.34
CA PHE A 35 -2.07 -18.22 -9.00
C PHE A 35 -2.44 -18.91 -10.33
N GLU A 36 -3.43 -19.82 -10.29
CA GLU A 36 -3.89 -20.56 -11.47
C GLU A 36 -4.55 -19.64 -12.50
N ALA A 37 -5.28 -18.61 -12.08
CA ALA A 37 -5.86 -17.61 -12.99
C ALA A 37 -4.76 -16.84 -13.75
N ILE A 38 -3.69 -16.44 -13.07
CA ILE A 38 -2.55 -15.77 -13.72
C ILE A 38 -1.82 -16.70 -14.69
N GLU A 39 -1.59 -17.98 -14.32
CA GLU A 39 -0.98 -18.99 -15.21
C GLU A 39 -1.84 -19.25 -16.45
N ALA A 40 -3.17 -19.29 -16.28
CA ALA A 40 -4.09 -19.48 -17.39
C ALA A 40 -4.21 -18.25 -18.32
N GLY A 41 -3.69 -17.09 -17.91
CA GLY A 41 -3.86 -15.83 -18.62
C GLY A 41 -5.18 -15.10 -18.33
N ASP A 42 -5.97 -15.61 -17.39
CA ASP A 42 -7.21 -14.99 -16.92
C ASP A 42 -6.91 -13.93 -15.85
N PHE A 43 -6.37 -12.82 -16.27
CA PHE A 43 -5.86 -11.78 -15.38
C PHE A 43 -6.97 -11.05 -14.64
N PRO A 44 -7.07 -11.15 -13.31
CA PRO A 44 -8.04 -10.40 -12.54
C PRO A 44 -7.78 -8.89 -12.62
N GLU A 45 -8.87 -8.14 -12.78
CA GLU A 45 -8.82 -6.67 -12.89
C GLU A 45 -9.67 -5.99 -11.82
N TRP A 46 -9.15 -4.85 -11.34
CA TRP A 46 -9.89 -3.91 -10.49
C TRP A 46 -9.88 -2.52 -11.10
N GLU A 47 -10.98 -1.84 -10.96
CA GLU A 47 -11.10 -0.42 -11.23
C GLU A 47 -10.75 0.37 -9.96
N LEU A 48 -9.86 1.35 -10.09
CA LEU A 48 -9.61 2.34 -9.05
C LEU A 48 -10.54 3.53 -9.27
N SER A 49 -11.36 3.80 -8.28
CA SER A 49 -12.24 4.97 -8.27
C SER A 49 -11.95 5.85 -7.04
N VAL A 50 -12.30 7.12 -7.13
CA VAL A 50 -12.17 8.08 -6.04
C VAL A 50 -13.49 8.78 -5.77
N GLN A 51 -13.69 9.14 -4.50
CA GLN A 51 -14.70 10.11 -4.06
C GLN A 51 -13.99 11.39 -3.65
N LEU A 52 -14.30 12.48 -4.34
CA LEU A 52 -13.74 13.80 -4.07
C LEU A 52 -14.81 14.68 -3.42
N PHE A 53 -14.48 15.28 -2.30
CA PHE A 53 -15.36 16.19 -1.56
C PHE A 53 -14.52 17.24 -0.85
N THR A 54 -15.12 18.39 -0.58
CA THR A 54 -14.49 19.48 0.17
C THR A 54 -14.62 19.24 1.67
N GLU A 55 -13.88 19.99 2.47
CA GLU A 55 -14.04 19.98 3.93
C GLU A 55 -15.43 20.46 4.34
N GLU A 56 -15.98 21.47 3.66
CA GLU A 56 -17.33 21.97 3.88
C GLU A 56 -18.40 20.90 3.61
N ASP A 57 -18.22 20.08 2.58
CA ASP A 57 -19.13 18.96 2.28
C ASP A 57 -19.03 17.88 3.36
N ALA A 58 -17.80 17.62 3.83
CA ALA A 58 -17.55 16.64 4.87
C ALA A 58 -18.24 17.01 6.20
N GLU A 59 -18.29 18.30 6.54
CA GLU A 59 -19.00 18.80 7.74
C GLU A 59 -20.52 18.60 7.67
N ARG A 60 -21.08 18.47 6.48
CA ARG A 60 -22.52 18.25 6.26
C ARG A 60 -22.92 16.78 6.33
N PHE A 61 -21.97 15.87 6.35
CA PHE A 61 -22.28 14.44 6.44
C PHE A 61 -22.90 14.11 7.82
N PRO A 62 -23.91 13.24 7.87
CA PRO A 62 -24.55 12.85 9.13
C PRO A 62 -23.68 11.86 9.94
N PHE A 63 -22.41 11.71 9.60
CA PHE A 63 -21.42 10.82 10.21
C PHE A 63 -20.02 11.42 10.09
N ASP A 64 -19.11 10.96 10.95
CA ASP A 64 -17.70 11.34 10.85
C ASP A 64 -17.02 10.61 9.66
N HIS A 65 -16.61 11.37 8.65
CA HIS A 65 -15.91 10.83 7.48
C HIS A 65 -14.48 10.33 7.79
N LEU A 66 -13.91 10.68 8.95
CA LEU A 66 -12.63 10.18 9.44
C LEU A 66 -12.77 8.87 10.23
N ASP A 67 -13.98 8.45 10.57
CA ASP A 67 -14.22 7.16 11.20
C ASP A 67 -13.94 6.02 10.21
N PRO A 68 -12.96 5.14 10.48
CA PRO A 68 -12.59 4.05 9.56
C PRO A 68 -13.69 3.01 9.38
N THR A 69 -14.73 3.01 10.21
CA THR A 69 -15.90 2.11 10.09
C THR A 69 -16.97 2.64 9.14
N LYS A 70 -16.84 3.86 8.66
CA LYS A 70 -17.84 4.53 7.83
C LYS A 70 -17.43 4.57 6.36
N LEU A 71 -18.41 4.28 5.50
CA LEU A 71 -18.34 4.49 4.06
C LEU A 71 -19.13 5.73 3.70
N ILE A 72 -18.65 6.47 2.71
CA ILE A 72 -19.43 7.58 2.13
C ILE A 72 -20.35 7.00 1.08
N PRO A 73 -21.69 7.13 1.23
CA PRO A 73 -22.65 6.69 0.23
C PRO A 73 -22.41 7.34 -1.13
N GLU A 74 -22.56 6.57 -2.21
CA GLU A 74 -22.34 7.06 -3.57
C GLU A 74 -23.38 8.10 -3.99
N GLU A 75 -24.53 8.08 -3.36
CA GLU A 75 -25.61 9.06 -3.54
C GLU A 75 -25.21 10.45 -3.02
N LEU A 76 -24.33 10.50 -2.00
CA LEU A 76 -23.78 11.75 -1.48
C LEU A 76 -22.59 12.23 -2.28
N VAL A 77 -21.68 11.31 -2.59
CA VAL A 77 -20.47 11.60 -3.38
C VAL A 77 -20.26 10.49 -4.39
N PRO A 78 -20.53 10.73 -5.67
CA PRO A 78 -20.38 9.70 -6.70
C PRO A 78 -18.92 9.29 -6.89
N LEU A 79 -18.72 8.03 -7.23
CA LEU A 79 -17.41 7.48 -7.57
C LEU A 79 -16.96 7.96 -8.95
N GLN A 80 -15.71 8.36 -9.04
CA GLN A 80 -15.06 8.75 -10.29
C GLN A 80 -13.96 7.73 -10.62
N PRO A 81 -14.09 6.95 -11.70
CA PRO A 81 -13.04 6.04 -12.13
C PRO A 81 -11.79 6.80 -12.58
N ILE A 82 -10.62 6.42 -12.08
CA ILE A 82 -9.34 7.06 -12.41
C ILE A 82 -8.27 6.11 -12.91
N GLY A 83 -8.45 4.80 -12.72
CA GLY A 83 -7.44 3.85 -13.12
C GLY A 83 -7.89 2.41 -13.03
N ARG A 84 -6.97 1.52 -13.38
CA ARG A 84 -7.17 0.07 -13.26
C ARG A 84 -5.92 -0.61 -12.73
N MET A 85 -6.10 -1.73 -12.06
CA MET A 85 -5.07 -2.66 -11.64
C MET A 85 -5.34 -4.01 -12.31
N VAL A 86 -4.32 -4.58 -12.92
CA VAL A 86 -4.36 -5.90 -13.54
C VAL A 86 -3.30 -6.76 -12.89
N LEU A 87 -3.67 -7.90 -12.33
CA LEU A 87 -2.73 -8.87 -11.77
C LEU A 87 -2.36 -9.88 -12.86
N ASN A 88 -1.21 -9.67 -13.50
CA ASN A 88 -0.77 -10.41 -14.67
C ASN A 88 0.54 -11.17 -14.49
N ARG A 89 1.08 -11.20 -13.28
CA ARG A 89 2.25 -11.98 -12.90
C ARG A 89 2.36 -12.09 -11.39
N TRP A 90 3.08 -13.08 -10.89
CA TRP A 90 3.51 -13.22 -9.50
C TRP A 90 5.03 -13.03 -9.39
N PRO A 91 5.56 -12.87 -8.17
CA PRO A 91 6.99 -12.77 -7.93
C PRO A 91 7.70 -14.13 -8.18
N ASP A 92 8.91 -14.07 -8.73
CA ASP A 92 9.77 -15.26 -8.89
C ASP A 92 10.30 -15.75 -7.53
N ASN A 93 10.65 -14.80 -6.66
CA ASN A 93 11.12 -15.09 -5.32
C ASN A 93 10.26 -14.34 -4.30
N PHE A 94 9.36 -15.07 -3.66
CA PHE A 94 8.41 -14.52 -2.70
C PHE A 94 9.10 -13.80 -1.53
N PHE A 95 10.20 -14.36 -1.01
CA PHE A 95 10.90 -13.73 0.11
C PHE A 95 11.51 -12.37 -0.30
N ALA A 96 12.24 -12.33 -1.39
CA ALA A 96 12.92 -11.14 -1.86
C ALA A 96 11.96 -10.04 -2.36
N GLU A 97 10.86 -10.43 -3.01
CA GLU A 97 9.97 -9.52 -3.73
C GLU A 97 8.65 -9.23 -3.02
N THR A 98 8.32 -9.97 -1.97
CA THR A 98 7.07 -9.80 -1.22
C THR A 98 7.30 -9.72 0.28
N GLU A 99 8.00 -10.68 0.89
CA GLU A 99 8.19 -10.74 2.34
C GLU A 99 8.95 -9.51 2.87
N GLN A 100 9.93 -9.01 2.12
CA GLN A 100 10.73 -7.85 2.49
C GLN A 100 10.09 -6.50 2.13
N VAL A 101 8.89 -6.48 1.56
CA VAL A 101 8.22 -5.23 1.20
C VAL A 101 7.93 -4.38 2.43
N ALA A 102 8.26 -3.10 2.33
CA ALA A 102 8.03 -2.09 3.36
C ALA A 102 7.00 -1.05 2.87
N PHE A 103 5.72 -1.33 3.08
CA PHE A 103 4.68 -0.32 2.85
C PHE A 103 4.77 0.76 3.92
N CYS A 104 4.73 2.02 3.50
CA CYS A 104 4.74 3.15 4.43
C CYS A 104 3.68 4.18 4.01
N PRO A 105 2.65 4.44 4.84
CA PRO A 105 1.63 5.44 4.54
C PRO A 105 2.17 6.86 4.41
N ALA A 106 3.36 7.14 4.95
CA ALA A 106 4.01 8.43 4.82
C ALA A 106 4.57 8.70 3.41
N ASN A 107 4.73 7.68 2.58
CA ASN A 107 5.21 7.83 1.21
C ASN A 107 4.05 8.21 0.28
N VAL A 108 3.77 9.49 0.14
CA VAL A 108 2.71 10.01 -0.74
C VAL A 108 3.30 10.78 -1.91
N PRO A 109 2.68 10.71 -3.11
CA PRO A 109 3.05 11.53 -4.25
C PRO A 109 2.64 12.99 -4.04
N PRO A 110 3.24 13.95 -4.77
CA PRO A 110 2.81 15.34 -4.77
C PRO A 110 1.31 15.46 -5.11
N GLY A 111 0.61 16.31 -4.36
CA GLY A 111 -0.84 16.53 -4.52
C GLY A 111 -1.72 15.68 -3.59
N ILE A 112 -1.12 14.76 -2.83
CA ILE A 112 -1.80 14.03 -1.74
C ILE A 112 -1.16 14.45 -0.42
N ASP A 113 -2.00 14.69 0.59
CA ASP A 113 -1.59 15.06 1.94
C ASP A 113 -2.39 14.24 2.96
N PHE A 114 -2.05 14.41 4.23
CA PHE A 114 -2.60 13.63 5.32
C PHE A 114 -3.81 14.32 5.93
N SER A 115 -4.83 13.53 6.23
CA SER A 115 -5.99 13.99 7.01
C SER A 115 -5.70 13.99 8.51
N ASN A 116 -6.60 14.60 9.27
CA ASN A 116 -6.56 14.59 10.74
C ASN A 116 -7.11 13.29 11.36
N ASP A 117 -7.31 12.23 10.56
CA ASP A 117 -7.69 10.93 11.07
C ASP A 117 -6.67 10.43 12.10
N PRO A 118 -7.05 10.22 13.37
CA PRO A 118 -6.15 9.78 14.43
C PRO A 118 -5.46 8.44 14.13
N LEU A 119 -6.18 7.53 13.47
CA LEU A 119 -5.63 6.24 13.06
C LEU A 119 -4.54 6.43 12.01
N LEU A 120 -4.76 7.26 10.99
CA LEU A 120 -3.75 7.59 10.00
C LEU A 120 -2.52 8.24 10.64
N GLN A 121 -2.71 9.20 11.53
CA GLN A 121 -1.61 9.86 12.23
C GLN A 121 -0.75 8.86 13.02
N GLY A 122 -1.37 7.90 13.69
CA GLY A 122 -0.66 6.81 14.35
C GLY A 122 0.09 5.90 13.37
N ARG A 123 -0.47 5.64 12.21
CA ARG A 123 0.14 4.80 11.16
C ARG A 123 1.36 5.45 10.52
N LEU A 124 1.44 6.78 10.43
CA LEU A 124 2.55 7.48 9.79
C LEU A 124 3.91 7.15 10.42
N PHE A 125 3.96 7.04 11.74
CA PHE A 125 5.21 6.70 12.44
C PHE A 125 5.32 5.21 12.78
N SER A 126 4.22 4.51 13.05
CA SER A 126 4.26 3.09 13.43
C SER A 126 4.79 2.18 12.32
N TYR A 127 4.48 2.47 11.06
CA TYR A 127 5.02 1.72 9.94
C TYR A 127 6.52 1.92 9.79
N LEU A 128 7.02 3.13 9.97
CA LEU A 128 8.45 3.39 9.95
C LEU A 128 9.18 2.66 11.06
N ASP A 129 8.68 2.75 12.29
CA ASP A 129 9.25 2.06 13.45
C ASP A 129 9.27 0.54 13.26
N THR A 130 8.16 -0.03 12.79
CA THR A 130 8.07 -1.46 12.47
C THR A 130 9.09 -1.88 11.41
N GLN A 131 9.29 -1.10 10.36
CA GLN A 131 10.23 -1.44 9.29
C GLN A 131 11.69 -1.41 9.79
N LEU A 132 12.03 -0.46 10.64
CA LEU A 132 13.35 -0.40 11.28
C LEU A 132 13.67 -1.69 12.05
N SER A 133 12.70 -2.23 12.78
CA SER A 133 12.85 -3.47 13.53
C SER A 133 12.80 -4.71 12.65
N ARG A 134 11.80 -4.81 11.79
CA ARG A 134 11.54 -6.00 10.96
C ARG A 134 12.62 -6.23 9.90
N LEU A 135 13.12 -5.17 9.29
CA LEU A 135 14.04 -5.24 8.15
C LEU A 135 15.50 -4.92 8.50
N GLY A 136 15.82 -4.81 9.80
CA GLY A 136 17.19 -4.81 10.29
C GLY A 136 17.91 -3.47 10.29
N GLY A 137 17.23 -2.35 10.12
CA GLY A 137 17.86 -1.06 10.29
C GLY A 137 17.33 0.07 9.41
N PRO A 138 17.92 1.28 9.51
CA PRO A 138 17.41 2.49 8.86
C PRO A 138 17.52 2.45 7.33
N ASN A 139 18.35 1.59 6.78
CA ASN A 139 18.56 1.47 5.34
C ASN A 139 17.66 0.40 4.67
N PHE A 140 16.54 0.05 5.26
CA PHE A 140 15.59 -0.89 4.67
C PHE A 140 15.07 -0.44 3.29
N ALA A 141 15.09 0.86 3.00
CA ALA A 141 14.76 1.42 1.69
C ALA A 141 15.81 1.11 0.61
N GLN A 142 16.97 0.53 0.95
CA GLN A 142 17.96 0.05 -0.01
C GLN A 142 17.74 -1.41 -0.43
N ILE A 143 16.89 -2.15 0.25
CA ILE A 143 16.45 -3.48 -0.20
C ILE A 143 15.79 -3.31 -1.57
N PRO A 144 16.15 -4.11 -2.60
CA PRO A 144 15.73 -3.89 -3.98
C PRO A 144 14.25 -3.67 -4.20
N ILE A 145 13.39 -4.42 -3.48
CA ILE A 145 11.93 -4.27 -3.60
C ILE A 145 11.43 -2.93 -3.04
N ASN A 146 12.14 -2.35 -2.09
CA ASN A 146 11.78 -1.09 -1.43
C ASN A 146 12.51 0.12 -2.03
N ALA A 147 13.54 -0.12 -2.84
CA ALA A 147 14.34 0.94 -3.42
C ALA A 147 13.53 1.77 -4.42
N PRO A 148 13.64 3.11 -4.39
CA PRO A 148 13.00 3.96 -5.38
C PRO A 148 13.56 3.66 -6.77
N LYS A 149 12.69 3.50 -7.75
CA LYS A 149 13.08 3.29 -9.15
C LYS A 149 13.55 4.57 -9.84
N CYS A 150 13.17 5.71 -9.29
CA CYS A 150 13.66 7.02 -9.71
C CYS A 150 15.00 7.31 -9.02
N PRO A 151 15.97 8.00 -9.68
CA PRO A 151 17.25 8.36 -9.08
C PRO A 151 17.13 9.41 -7.96
N PHE A 152 15.95 9.69 -7.48
CA PHE A 152 15.71 10.60 -6.37
C PHE A 152 16.06 9.90 -5.05
N HIS A 153 17.03 10.48 -4.34
CA HIS A 153 17.48 9.95 -3.06
C HIS A 153 16.61 10.45 -1.91
N HIS A 154 16.36 9.57 -0.93
CA HIS A 154 15.65 9.94 0.30
C HIS A 154 16.51 10.74 1.29
N MET A 155 17.73 11.14 0.90
CA MET A 155 18.71 11.92 1.67
C MET A 155 19.23 11.22 2.95
N GLN A 156 18.82 9.99 3.21
CA GLN A 156 19.33 9.22 4.33
C GLN A 156 20.73 8.70 4.00
N ARG A 157 21.65 8.88 4.93
CA ARG A 157 23.03 8.43 4.83
C ARG A 157 23.42 7.71 6.11
N ASP A 158 24.35 6.79 5.95
CA ASP A 158 24.93 6.04 7.06
C ASP A 158 23.92 5.18 7.83
N GLY A 159 24.38 4.50 8.87
CA GLY A 159 23.57 3.59 9.66
C GLY A 159 23.67 2.13 9.22
N HIS A 160 23.07 1.25 10.00
CA HIS A 160 23.10 -0.18 9.76
C HIS A 160 22.45 -0.56 8.42
N MET A 161 22.97 -1.62 7.81
CA MET A 161 22.50 -2.12 6.50
C MET A 161 22.74 -1.15 5.33
N GLN A 162 23.71 -0.25 5.45
CA GLN A 162 24.16 0.58 4.34
C GLN A 162 24.80 -0.30 3.27
N MET A 163 24.16 -0.40 2.11
CA MET A 163 24.62 -1.24 0.99
C MET A 163 25.25 -0.44 -0.14
N GLN A 164 24.87 0.81 -0.28
CA GLN A 164 25.43 1.73 -1.26
C GLN A 164 26.64 2.45 -0.68
N VAL A 165 27.58 2.79 -1.56
CA VAL A 165 28.76 3.60 -1.22
C VAL A 165 28.57 4.99 -1.81
N PRO A 166 27.91 5.93 -1.10
CA PRO A 166 27.74 7.27 -1.60
C PRO A 166 29.08 7.99 -1.67
N LYS A 167 29.26 8.78 -2.70
CA LYS A 167 30.43 9.66 -2.81
C LYS A 167 30.28 10.85 -1.87
N GLY A 168 31.34 11.18 -1.17
CA GLY A 168 31.39 12.34 -0.29
C GLY A 168 32.37 12.13 0.85
N ARG A 169 32.91 13.23 1.37
CA ARG A 169 33.88 13.24 2.48
C ARG A 169 33.25 13.68 3.80
N VAL A 170 32.01 14.10 3.77
CA VAL A 170 31.28 14.59 4.95
C VAL A 170 30.51 13.45 5.59
N ASN A 171 30.61 13.35 6.91
CA ASN A 171 29.96 12.29 7.69
C ASN A 171 28.58 12.72 8.22
N TYR A 172 28.24 14.00 8.12
CA TYR A 172 26.96 14.56 8.57
C TYR A 172 26.66 15.86 7.84
N GLU A 173 25.41 16.22 7.79
CA GLU A 173 24.94 17.49 7.20
C GLU A 173 24.11 18.28 8.21
N PRO A 174 24.21 19.63 8.19
CA PRO A 174 25.10 20.44 7.36
C PRO A 174 26.58 20.35 7.77
N SER A 175 27.48 20.50 6.81
CA SER A 175 28.92 20.47 7.03
C SER A 175 29.62 21.60 6.24
N SER A 176 30.65 22.18 6.85
CA SER A 176 31.48 23.19 6.18
C SER A 176 32.39 22.61 5.08
N LEU A 177 32.41 21.28 4.93
CA LEU A 177 33.21 20.59 3.91
C LEU A 177 32.42 20.32 2.62
N GLN A 178 31.21 20.80 2.54
CA GLN A 178 30.38 20.69 1.33
C GLN A 178 30.78 21.71 0.28
#